data_ddc813fba0d670a0ee4b16a55ec11ec8
#
_entry.id   ddc813fba0d670a0ee4b16a55ec11ec8
#
_cell.length_a   1.000
_cell.length_b   1.000
_cell.length_c   1.000
_cell.angle_alpha   90.00
_cell.angle_beta   90.00
_cell.angle_gamma   90.00
#
_symmetry.space_group_name_H-M   'P 1'
#
loop_
_entity.id
_entity.type
_entity.pdbx_description
1 polymer ?
#
loop_
_entity_poly.entity_id
_entity_poly.type
_entity_poly.pdbx_seq_one_letter_code
_entity_poly.pdbx_strand_id
1 'polypeptide(L)'
;MRHNKARYRSGLEKEVAAYLRKKQKKVRYEALKVEWEDLRYRTYTPDFVLDNGIIIETKGIFDSADRRKHREIQRQHPELDIRFIFSNSKQR
;
A
#
# COMPACT_ATOMS: atom_id res chain seq x y z
N MET A 1 -22.89 -14.53 -1.85
CA MET A 1 -22.51 -14.02 -2.06
C MET A 1 -21.77 -13.70 -2.39
N ARG A 2 -21.57 -13.24 -2.70
CA ARG A 2 -20.89 -12.81 -3.10
C ARG A 2 -20.10 -12.22 -2.85
N HIS A 3 -19.86 -12.04 -2.85
CA HIS A 3 -18.99 -11.56 -2.68
C HIS A 3 -18.28 -10.75 -2.99
N ASN A 4 -18.51 -10.34 -2.77
CA ASN A 4 -17.91 -9.25 -3.03
C ASN A 4 -16.47 -9.23 -2.92
N LYS A 5 -15.74 -9.43 -3.81
CA LYS A 5 -14.34 -9.42 -3.77
C LYS A 5 -13.77 -8.14 -4.18
N ALA A 6 -12.75 -7.69 -3.48
CA ALA A 6 -12.00 -6.52 -3.88
C ALA A 6 -11.36 -6.79 -5.23
N ARG A 7 -11.27 -5.74 -6.04
CA ARG A 7 -10.59 -5.84 -7.31
C ARG A 7 -9.20 -5.28 -7.18
N TYR A 8 -8.24 -6.17 -7.10
CA TYR A 8 -6.85 -5.76 -6.96
C TYR A 8 -6.29 -5.37 -8.31
N ARG A 9 -5.45 -4.36 -8.33
CA ARG A 9 -4.97 -3.80 -9.58
C ARG A 9 -3.76 -4.54 -10.14
N SER A 10 -3.16 -5.43 -9.37
CA SER A 10 -2.01 -6.16 -9.85
C SER A 10 -2.00 -7.56 -9.26
N GLY A 11 -1.22 -8.43 -9.90
CA GLY A 11 -1.04 -9.77 -9.38
C GLY A 11 -0.35 -9.76 -8.03
N LEU A 12 0.59 -8.84 -7.84
CA LEU A 12 1.28 -8.74 -6.57
C LEU A 12 0.30 -8.37 -5.46
N GLU A 13 -0.58 -7.40 -5.70
CA GLU A 13 -1.58 -7.05 -4.70
C GLU A 13 -2.44 -8.24 -4.35
N LYS A 14 -2.85 -9.01 -5.37
CA LYS A 14 -3.67 -10.18 -5.13
C LYS A 14 -2.93 -11.20 -4.27
N GLU A 15 -1.65 -11.42 -4.56
CA GLU A 15 -0.86 -12.35 -3.79
C GLU A 15 -0.69 -11.91 -2.36
N VAL A 16 -0.44 -10.62 -2.16
CA VAL A 16 -0.27 -10.10 -0.81
C VAL A 16 -1.57 -10.20 -0.04
N ALA A 17 -2.69 -9.89 -0.69
CA ALA A 17 -3.98 -10.00 -0.02
C ALA A 17 -4.24 -11.44 0.43
N ALA A 18 -3.91 -12.41 -0.42
CA ALA A 18 -4.08 -13.82 -0.08
C ALA A 18 -3.19 -14.20 1.10
N TYR A 19 -1.94 -13.73 1.08
CA TYR A 19 -1.02 -14.01 2.16
C TYR A 19 -1.53 -13.44 3.48
N LEU A 20 -2.01 -12.21 3.45
CA LEU A 20 -2.49 -11.57 4.68
C LEU A 20 -3.72 -12.30 5.23
N ARG A 21 -4.62 -12.72 4.35
CA ARG A 21 -5.78 -13.48 4.81
C ARG A 21 -5.37 -14.83 5.38
N LYS A 22 -4.38 -15.46 4.76
CA LYS A 22 -3.87 -16.73 5.26
C LYS A 22 -3.30 -16.57 6.65
N LYS A 23 -2.71 -15.42 6.95
CA LYS A 23 -2.18 -15.12 8.28
C LYS A 23 -3.28 -14.60 9.21
N GLN A 24 -4.52 -14.62 8.75
CA GLN A 24 -5.66 -14.20 9.54
C GLN A 24 -5.58 -12.75 9.97
N LYS A 25 -4.98 -11.92 9.11
CA LYS A 25 -4.96 -10.49 9.34
C LYS A 25 -6.18 -9.87 8.68
N LYS A 26 -6.83 -8.99 9.39
CA LYS A 26 -7.92 -8.24 8.78
C LYS A 26 -7.33 -7.08 7.99
N VAL A 27 -7.70 -7.00 6.73
CA VAL A 27 -7.17 -5.96 5.86
C VAL A 27 -8.32 -5.26 5.16
N ARG A 28 -8.07 -4.01 4.84
CA ARG A 28 -8.95 -3.25 3.99
C ARG A 28 -8.15 -2.78 2.79
N TYR A 29 -8.70 -3.01 1.61
CA TYR A 29 -8.02 -2.68 0.38
C TYR A 29 -8.40 -1.27 -0.05
N GLU A 30 -7.39 -0.43 -0.20
CA GLU A 30 -7.55 0.95 -0.67
C GLU A 30 -8.64 1.70 0.09
N ALA A 31 -8.77 1.41 1.39
CA ALA A 31 -9.80 2.05 2.21
C ALA A 31 -9.34 3.35 2.81
N LEU A 32 -8.03 3.57 2.88
CA LEU A 32 -7.47 4.77 3.48
C LEU A 32 -7.02 5.72 2.39
N LYS A 33 -7.28 6.99 2.58
CA LYS A 33 -6.77 8.03 1.68
C LYS A 33 -6.02 9.04 2.53
N VAL A 34 -4.79 9.33 2.12
CA VAL A 34 -3.93 10.23 2.87
C VAL A 34 -3.61 11.42 1.97
N GLU A 35 -3.96 12.61 2.43
CA GLU A 35 -3.62 13.83 1.71
C GLU A 35 -2.16 14.19 1.99
N TRP A 36 -1.47 14.61 0.98
CA TRP A 36 -0.10 15.04 1.13
C TRP A 36 0.18 16.16 0.15
N GLU A 37 1.15 16.97 0.48
CA GLU A 37 1.46 18.16 -0.30
C GLU A 37 2.70 17.92 -1.14
N ASP A 38 2.59 18.23 -2.41
CA ASP A 38 3.73 18.22 -3.31
C ASP A 38 3.80 19.63 -3.87
N LEU A 39 3.67 19.82 -5.14
CA LEU A 39 3.46 21.15 -5.68
C LEU A 39 2.03 21.60 -5.45
N ARG A 40 1.18 20.66 -5.13
CA ARG A 40 -0.21 20.89 -4.77
C ARG A 40 -0.65 19.72 -3.91
N TYR A 41 -1.81 19.84 -3.33
CA TYR A 41 -2.33 18.74 -2.52
C TYR A 41 -2.61 17.53 -3.38
N ARG A 42 -2.27 16.40 -2.85
CA ARG A 42 -2.51 15.11 -3.49
C ARG A 42 -3.08 14.14 -2.46
N THR A 43 -3.63 13.06 -2.97
CA THR A 43 -4.17 12.01 -2.12
C THR A 43 -3.38 10.74 -2.33
N TYR A 44 -2.96 10.14 -1.24
CA TYR A 44 -2.28 8.85 -1.26
C TYR A 44 -3.25 7.80 -0.74
N THR A 45 -3.50 6.78 -1.55
CA THR A 45 -4.40 5.69 -1.17
C THR A 45 -3.56 4.43 -1.05
N PRO A 46 -3.20 4.03 0.17
CA PRO A 46 -2.40 2.81 0.34
C PRO A 46 -3.14 1.58 -0.14
N ASP A 47 -2.39 0.56 -0.52
CA ASP A 47 -3.00 -0.67 -0.98
C ASP A 47 -3.77 -1.37 0.13
N PHE A 48 -3.17 -1.51 1.30
CA PHE A 48 -3.80 -2.23 2.41
C PHE A 48 -3.57 -1.53 3.73
N VAL A 49 -4.56 -1.60 4.60
CA VAL A 49 -4.43 -1.13 5.98
C VAL A 49 -4.82 -2.29 6.88
N LEU A 50 -3.93 -2.64 7.80
CA LEU A 50 -4.21 -3.70 8.76
C LEU A 50 -5.01 -3.15 9.92
N ASP A 51 -5.61 -4.05 10.70
CA ASP A 51 -6.40 -3.64 11.85
C ASP A 51 -5.61 -2.81 12.85
N ASN A 52 -4.33 -3.11 12.99
CA ASN A 52 -3.49 -2.38 13.93
C ASN A 52 -2.95 -1.07 13.38
N GLY A 53 -3.38 -0.70 12.17
CA GLY A 53 -3.00 0.57 11.59
C GLY A 53 -1.77 0.53 10.70
N ILE A 54 -1.09 -0.60 10.64
CA ILE A 54 0.06 -0.70 9.76
C ILE A 54 -0.41 -0.66 8.31
N ILE A 55 0.27 0.14 7.52
CA ILE A 55 -0.04 0.31 6.10
C ILE A 55 0.90 -0.55 5.29
N ILE A 56 0.35 -1.31 4.36
CA ILE A 56 1.13 -2.15 3.46
C ILE A 56 1.01 -1.61 2.06
N GLU A 57 2.14 -1.36 1.46
CA GLU A 57 2.21 -0.86 0.10
C GLU A 57 2.99 -1.85 -0.76
N THR A 58 2.43 -2.25 -1.90
CA THR A 58 3.10 -3.19 -2.78
C THR A 58 3.72 -2.43 -3.94
N LYS A 59 4.92 -2.83 -4.32
CA LYS A 59 5.65 -2.16 -5.39
C LYS A 59 6.33 -3.18 -6.29
N GLY A 60 6.04 -3.08 -7.59
CA GLY A 60 6.82 -3.83 -8.56
C GLY A 60 8.12 -3.10 -8.86
N ILE A 61 8.03 -1.79 -9.09
CA ILE A 61 9.18 -0.93 -9.32
C ILE A 61 9.07 0.24 -8.36
N PHE A 62 10.17 0.56 -7.73
CA PHE A 62 10.21 1.68 -6.78
C PHE A 62 11.22 2.68 -7.31
N ASP A 63 10.78 3.53 -8.23
CA ASP A 63 11.67 4.47 -8.91
C ASP A 63 11.88 5.73 -8.06
N SER A 64 12.62 6.67 -8.60
CA SER A 64 12.96 7.87 -7.82
C SER A 64 11.74 8.72 -7.53
N ALA A 65 10.76 8.74 -8.42
CA ALA A 65 9.53 9.50 -8.17
C ALA A 65 8.75 8.86 -7.02
N ASP A 66 8.70 7.53 -6.99
CA ASP A 66 8.05 6.85 -5.87
C ASP A 66 8.76 7.12 -4.56
N ARG A 67 10.10 7.11 -4.58
CA ARG A 67 10.86 7.36 -3.36
C ARG A 67 10.61 8.78 -2.86
N ARG A 68 10.59 9.74 -3.75
CA ARG A 68 10.33 11.13 -3.37
C ARG A 68 8.92 11.27 -2.78
N LYS A 69 7.94 10.65 -3.44
CA LYS A 69 6.56 10.69 -2.96
C LYS A 69 6.47 10.15 -1.53
N HIS A 70 7.04 8.97 -1.31
CA HIS A 70 6.90 8.34 0.00
C HIS A 70 7.74 9.02 1.06
N ARG A 71 8.87 9.61 0.67
CA ARG A 71 9.63 10.43 1.61
C ARG A 71 8.83 11.62 2.07
N GLU A 72 8.11 12.29 1.13
CA GLU A 72 7.29 13.43 1.49
C GLU A 72 6.09 13.03 2.33
N ILE A 73 5.46 11.90 2.00
CA ILE A 73 4.35 11.42 2.79
C ILE A 73 4.80 11.14 4.22
N GLN A 74 5.95 10.50 4.37
CA GLN A 74 6.46 10.17 5.70
C GLN A 74 6.82 11.43 6.48
N ARG A 75 7.37 12.43 5.80
CA ARG A 75 7.72 13.69 6.44
C ARG A 75 6.46 14.41 6.91
N GLN A 76 5.40 14.37 6.10
CA GLN A 76 4.17 15.09 6.42
C GLN A 76 3.27 14.31 7.36
N HIS A 77 3.41 12.99 7.39
CA HIS A 77 2.59 12.12 8.23
C HIS A 77 3.49 11.13 8.96
N PRO A 78 4.33 11.62 9.88
CA PRO A 78 5.29 10.73 10.54
C PRO A 78 4.64 9.69 11.44
N GLU A 79 3.36 9.85 11.75
CA GLU A 79 2.64 8.88 12.57
C GLU A 79 2.30 7.62 11.81
N LEU A 80 2.40 7.63 10.47
CA LEU A 80 2.01 6.48 9.67
C LEU A 80 3.14 5.45 9.63
N ASP A 81 2.77 4.19 9.84
CA ASP A 81 3.71 3.08 9.74
C ASP A 81 3.48 2.43 8.39
N ILE A 82 4.29 2.81 7.41
CA ILE A 82 4.15 2.33 6.04
C ILE A 82 5.25 1.32 5.76
N ARG A 83 4.85 0.12 5.36
CA ARG A 83 5.78 -0.94 5.04
C ARG A 83 5.58 -1.40 3.62
N PHE A 84 6.67 -1.68 2.94
CA PHE A 84 6.63 -2.03 1.53
C PHE A 84 6.87 -3.51 1.34
N ILE A 85 6.14 -4.07 0.37
CA ILE A 85 6.38 -5.42 -0.09
C ILE A 85 6.69 -5.31 -1.58
N PHE A 86 7.87 -5.74 -1.97
CA PHE A 86 8.30 -5.64 -3.37
C PHE A 86 8.10 -6.98 -4.06
N SER A 87 7.82 -6.92 -5.35
CA SER A 87 7.72 -8.14 -6.12
C SER A 87 9.09 -8.80 -6.12
N ASN A 88 9.06 -10.12 -6.15
CA ASN A 88 10.30 -10.87 -6.15
C ASN A 88 10.78 -10.96 -7.56
N SER A 89 11.26 -9.91 -8.06
CA SER A 89 11.72 -9.94 -9.42
C SER A 89 13.13 -10.36 -9.48
N LYS A 90 13.62 -10.74 -8.80
CA LYS A 90 14.80 -11.08 -8.91
C LYS A 90 15.59 -10.55 -9.77
N GLN A 91 15.41 -10.07 -9.92
CA GLN A 91 15.78 -9.49 -10.75
C GLN A 91 16.79 -9.15 -10.84
N ARG A 92 17.11 -9.37 -10.99
CA ARG A 92 17.91 -9.12 -11.18
C ARG A 92 18.33 -8.70 -11.60
#